data_9d28fc7c1b0d1e413c36a0088eab92a5
#
_entry.id   9d28fc7c1b0d1e413c36a0088eab92a5
#
_cell.length_a   1.000
_cell.length_b   1.000
_cell.length_c   1.000
_cell.angle_alpha   90.00
_cell.angle_beta   90.00
_cell.angle_gamma   90.00
#
_symmetry.space_group_name_H-M   'P 1'
#
loop_
_entity.id
_entity.type
_entity.pdbx_description
1 polymer ?
#
loop_
_entity_poly.entity_id
_entity_poly.type
_entity_poly.pdbx_seq_one_letter_code
_entity_poly.pdbx_strand_id
1 'polypeptide(L)'
;MVLLPFSIPDHIEKIKTGEKTQTTRKGIRDLKAGTKLQQYYRPRMKKGTCMNCIQDCKLGSAECTKWANFFGEVPVEHIRQYPFGLQELKDIEFEEWAIADGFHDGNEADQWFTESYGIRWKQIPMTVIKWDHSKRALK
;
A
#
# COMPACT_ATOMS: atom_id res chain seq x y z
N MET A 1 13.92 -7.13 -4.66
CA MET A 1 13.52 -5.77 -4.25
C MET A 1 12.26 -5.36 -4.99
N VAL A 2 11.29 -4.82 -4.27
CA VAL A 2 10.01 -4.43 -4.84
C VAL A 2 9.72 -2.98 -4.48
N LEU A 3 9.25 -2.21 -5.46
CA LEU A 3 8.79 -0.83 -5.25
C LEU A 3 7.35 -0.86 -4.73
N LEU A 4 7.11 -0.18 -3.62
CA LEU A 4 5.80 -0.17 -3.00
C LEU A 4 5.34 1.28 -2.77
N PRO A 5 4.54 1.84 -3.70
CA PRO A 5 4.05 3.20 -3.57
C PRO A 5 2.85 3.31 -2.64
N PHE A 6 2.74 4.44 -1.95
CA PHE A 6 1.61 4.78 -1.10
C PHE A 6 1.10 6.17 -1.48
N SER A 7 -0.20 6.33 -1.62
CA SER A 7 -0.82 7.58 -2.06
C SER A 7 -1.58 8.33 -0.97
N ILE A 8 -1.75 7.74 0.20
CA ILE A 8 -2.50 8.35 1.31
C ILE A 8 -1.51 8.92 2.32
N PRO A 9 -1.42 10.26 2.47
CA PRO A 9 -0.43 10.88 3.36
C PRO A 9 -0.49 10.39 4.81
N ASP A 10 -1.68 10.25 5.38
CA ASP A 10 -1.84 9.77 6.75
C ASP A 10 -1.28 8.37 6.96
N HIS A 11 -1.35 7.52 5.93
CA HIS A 11 -0.80 6.17 6.02
C HIS A 11 0.72 6.19 6.10
N ILE A 12 1.39 7.16 5.52
CA ILE A 12 2.85 7.26 5.56
C ILE A 12 3.33 7.48 6.99
N GLU A 13 2.70 8.36 7.74
CA GLU A 13 3.04 8.56 9.14
C GLU A 13 2.77 7.29 9.97
N LYS A 14 1.68 6.61 9.73
CA LYS A 14 1.36 5.34 10.38
C LYS A 14 2.36 4.24 10.05
N ILE A 15 2.88 4.22 8.84
CA ILE A 15 3.94 3.28 8.43
C ILE A 15 5.22 3.58 9.20
N LYS A 16 5.61 4.83 9.28
CA LYS A 16 6.82 5.24 9.99
C LYS A 16 6.77 4.91 11.47
N THR A 17 5.61 5.04 12.09
CA THR A 17 5.42 4.76 13.53
C THR A 17 5.17 3.30 13.85
N GLY A 18 4.87 2.47 12.85
CA GLY A 18 4.54 1.06 13.05
C GLY A 18 3.06 0.78 13.28
N GLU A 19 2.20 1.79 13.23
CA GLU A 19 0.75 1.58 13.33
C GLU A 19 0.19 0.85 12.11
N LYS A 20 0.74 1.14 10.92
CA LYS A 20 0.42 0.42 9.69
C LYS A 20 1.58 -0.50 9.34
N THR A 21 1.32 -1.81 9.34
CA THR A 21 2.35 -2.83 9.05
C THR A 21 1.99 -3.72 7.87
N GLN A 22 0.94 -3.38 7.14
CA GLN A 22 0.52 -4.13 5.97
C GLN A 22 -0.15 -3.22 4.94
N THR A 23 -0.28 -3.71 3.72
CA THR A 23 -1.03 -3.05 2.66
C THR A 23 -1.72 -4.10 1.80
N THR A 24 -2.83 -3.71 1.21
CA THR A 24 -3.61 -4.57 0.32
C THR A 24 -3.48 -4.06 -1.10
N ARG A 25 -3.13 -4.96 -2.01
CA ARG A 25 -2.91 -4.63 -3.43
C ARG A 25 -3.80 -5.49 -4.30
N LYS A 26 -4.33 -4.88 -5.37
CA LYS A 26 -5.15 -5.56 -6.35
C LYS A 26 -4.36 -6.65 -7.06
N GLY A 27 -5.01 -7.80 -7.26
CA GLY A 27 -4.41 -8.94 -7.95
C GLY A 27 -3.71 -9.90 -7.00
N ILE A 28 -3.26 -11.01 -7.56
CA ILE A 28 -2.53 -12.02 -6.81
C ILE A 28 -1.05 -11.81 -7.04
N ARG A 29 -0.32 -11.61 -5.94
CA ARG A 29 1.12 -11.38 -5.94
C ARG A 29 1.81 -12.45 -5.12
N ASP A 30 2.93 -12.93 -5.61
CA ASP A 30 3.74 -13.94 -4.93
C ASP A 30 5.09 -13.32 -4.59
N LEU A 31 5.24 -12.93 -3.33
CA LEU A 31 6.48 -12.38 -2.79
C LEU A 31 6.95 -13.25 -1.65
N LYS A 32 8.23 -13.53 -1.61
CA LYS A 32 8.80 -14.36 -0.54
C LYS A 32 9.08 -13.54 0.71
N ALA A 33 8.97 -14.18 1.88
CA ALA A 33 9.41 -13.59 3.13
C ALA A 33 10.87 -13.14 3.00
N GLY A 34 11.18 -11.98 3.54
CA GLY A 34 12.51 -11.39 3.43
C GLY A 34 12.73 -10.51 2.20
N THR A 35 11.83 -10.55 1.20
CA THR A 35 11.89 -9.63 0.06
C THR A 35 11.86 -8.19 0.56
N LYS A 36 12.78 -7.36 0.10
CA LYS A 36 12.86 -5.97 0.51
C LYS A 36 11.86 -5.11 -0.24
N LEU A 37 11.06 -4.37 0.51
CA LEU A 37 10.06 -3.44 -0.02
C LEU A 37 10.60 -2.03 0.13
N GLN A 38 10.75 -1.32 -0.98
CA GLN A 38 11.12 0.09 -0.97
C GLN A 38 9.85 0.92 -0.99
N GLN A 39 9.59 1.62 0.11
CA GLN A 39 8.37 2.38 0.31
C GLN A 39 8.59 3.84 -0.02
N TYR A 40 7.69 4.41 -0.82
CA TYR A 40 7.76 5.81 -1.20
C TYR A 40 6.37 6.42 -1.36
N TYR A 41 6.29 7.73 -1.20
CA TYR A 41 5.05 8.45 -1.40
C TYR A 41 4.87 8.76 -2.88
N ARG A 42 3.72 8.37 -3.42
CA ARG A 42 3.33 8.67 -4.79
C ARG A 42 1.90 9.19 -4.83
N PRO A 43 1.69 10.51 -4.86
CA PRO A 43 0.35 11.05 -5.00
C PRO A 43 -0.25 10.65 -6.35
N ARG A 44 -1.57 10.60 -6.42
CA ARG A 44 -2.27 10.36 -7.68
C ARG A 44 -2.19 11.63 -8.51
N MET A 45 -1.42 11.58 -9.57
CA MET A 45 -1.20 12.71 -10.48
C MET A 45 -1.54 12.32 -11.91
N LYS A 46 -1.78 13.32 -12.75
CA LYS A 46 -2.02 13.09 -14.17
C LYS A 46 -0.79 12.45 -14.81
N LYS A 47 -1.04 11.61 -15.82
CA LYS A 47 0.03 11.00 -16.60
C LYS A 47 0.94 12.07 -17.19
N GLY A 48 2.25 11.85 -17.10
CA GLY A 48 3.26 12.80 -17.60
C GLY A 48 3.68 13.88 -16.62
N THR A 49 3.09 13.90 -15.40
CA THR A 49 3.47 14.82 -14.35
C THR A 49 3.99 14.08 -13.13
N CYS A 50 4.72 14.76 -12.27
CA CYS A 50 5.15 14.22 -10.99
C CYS A 50 5.26 15.34 -9.95
N MET A 51 5.31 14.95 -8.66
CA MET A 51 5.42 15.89 -7.54
C MET A 51 6.62 16.82 -7.64
N ASN A 52 7.72 16.32 -8.19
CA ASN A 52 8.99 17.06 -8.20
C ASN A 52 9.14 17.96 -9.41
N CYS A 53 8.66 17.53 -10.57
CA CYS A 53 8.84 18.24 -11.83
C CYS A 53 7.64 19.11 -12.20
N ILE A 54 6.48 18.84 -11.59
CA ILE A 54 5.20 19.52 -11.87
C ILE A 54 4.66 19.17 -13.26
N GLN A 55 5.52 19.21 -14.28
CA GLN A 55 5.18 18.87 -15.65
C GLN A 55 6.41 18.29 -16.35
N ASP A 56 6.19 17.58 -17.46
CA ASP A 56 7.24 17.06 -18.35
C ASP A 56 8.34 16.26 -17.64
N CYS A 57 7.93 15.34 -16.76
CA CYS A 57 8.89 14.49 -16.06
C CYS A 57 9.57 13.52 -17.03
N LYS A 58 10.88 13.68 -17.24
CA LYS A 58 11.67 12.87 -18.18
C LYS A 58 11.90 11.44 -17.70
N LEU A 59 11.98 11.25 -16.37
CA LEU A 59 12.20 9.94 -15.77
C LEU A 59 10.92 9.13 -15.60
N GLY A 60 9.76 9.77 -15.81
CA GLY A 60 8.49 9.18 -15.45
C GLY A 60 8.18 9.38 -13.97
N SER A 61 6.91 9.54 -13.64
CA SER A 61 6.49 9.89 -12.28
C SER A 61 6.92 8.87 -11.22
N ALA A 62 6.94 7.57 -11.56
CA ALA A 62 7.32 6.52 -10.62
C ALA A 62 8.78 6.64 -10.18
N GLU A 63 9.72 6.74 -11.14
CA GLU A 63 11.15 6.85 -10.84
C GLU A 63 11.50 8.15 -10.14
N CYS A 64 11.01 9.26 -10.68
CA CYS A 64 11.30 10.58 -10.10
C CYS A 64 10.73 10.71 -8.69
N THR A 65 9.50 10.28 -8.48
CA THR A 65 8.83 10.34 -7.18
C THR A 65 9.48 9.39 -6.18
N LYS A 66 9.90 8.21 -6.61
CA LYS A 66 10.59 7.24 -5.77
C LYS A 66 11.82 7.86 -5.09
N TRP A 67 12.69 8.46 -5.88
CA TRP A 67 13.94 9.00 -5.35
C TRP A 67 13.76 10.21 -4.44
N ALA A 68 12.76 11.04 -4.71
CA ALA A 68 12.49 12.23 -3.90
C ALA A 68 11.67 11.93 -2.64
N ASN A 69 10.80 10.91 -2.68
CA ASN A 69 9.82 10.63 -1.62
C ASN A 69 9.97 9.24 -0.99
N PHE A 70 11.13 8.64 -1.16
CA PHE A 70 11.48 7.40 -0.49
C PHE A 70 11.54 7.62 1.01
N PHE A 71 10.83 6.78 1.78
CA PHE A 71 10.79 6.95 3.23
C PHE A 71 11.16 5.70 4.03
N GLY A 72 11.58 4.66 3.38
CA GLY A 72 12.11 3.50 4.10
C GLY A 72 12.07 2.20 3.32
N GLU A 73 12.79 1.22 3.84
CA GLU A 73 12.86 -0.13 3.31
C GLU A 73 12.54 -1.11 4.43
N VAL A 74 11.68 -2.08 4.14
CA VAL A 74 11.30 -3.12 5.10
C VAL A 74 11.27 -4.47 4.40
N PRO A 75 11.60 -5.57 5.12
CA PRO A 75 11.42 -6.90 4.56
C PRO A 75 9.98 -7.38 4.70
N VAL A 76 9.54 -8.15 3.73
CA VAL A 76 8.26 -8.86 3.80
C VAL A 76 8.30 -9.85 4.96
N GLU A 77 7.30 -9.83 5.82
CA GLU A 77 7.11 -10.83 6.88
C GLU A 77 6.32 -12.01 6.32
N HIS A 78 5.13 -11.74 5.78
CA HIS A 78 4.34 -12.75 5.07
C HIS A 78 3.34 -12.11 4.11
N ILE A 79 2.78 -12.95 3.24
CA ILE A 79 1.78 -12.56 2.27
C ILE A 79 0.57 -13.45 2.42
N ARG A 80 -0.62 -12.84 2.34
CA ARG A 80 -1.86 -13.57 2.28
C ARG A 80 -2.61 -13.23 1.01
N GLN A 81 -2.89 -14.24 0.21
CA GLN A 81 -3.63 -14.09 -1.04
C GLN A 81 -5.11 -14.36 -0.81
N TYR A 82 -5.94 -13.50 -1.39
CA TYR A 82 -7.40 -13.63 -1.37
C TYR A 82 -7.90 -13.71 -2.80
N PRO A 83 -7.90 -14.94 -3.39
CA PRO A 83 -8.28 -15.11 -4.81
C PRO A 83 -9.71 -14.68 -5.12
N PHE A 84 -10.59 -14.72 -4.12
CA PHE A 84 -11.99 -14.32 -4.26
C PHE A 84 -12.28 -12.98 -3.57
N GLY A 85 -11.23 -12.25 -3.19
CA GLY A 85 -11.36 -10.96 -2.55
C GLY A 85 -11.63 -11.02 -1.05
N LEU A 86 -11.78 -9.84 -0.44
CA LEU A 86 -11.97 -9.72 1.00
C LEU A 86 -13.41 -10.01 1.47
N GLN A 87 -14.30 -10.39 0.57
CA GLN A 87 -15.67 -10.79 0.93
C GLN A 87 -15.73 -11.98 1.89
N GLU A 88 -14.65 -12.77 1.98
CA GLU A 88 -14.57 -13.90 2.90
C GLU A 88 -14.38 -13.49 4.35
N LEU A 89 -13.96 -12.27 4.61
CA LEU A 89 -13.70 -11.78 5.97
C LEU A 89 -15.02 -11.52 6.70
N LYS A 90 -15.10 -12.01 7.94
CA LYS A 90 -16.21 -11.69 8.85
C LYS A 90 -16.05 -10.25 9.34
N ASP A 91 -17.11 -9.68 9.90
CA ASP A 91 -17.13 -8.27 10.32
C ASP A 91 -15.95 -7.90 11.23
N ILE A 92 -15.65 -8.71 12.23
CA ILE A 92 -14.53 -8.46 13.15
C ILE A 92 -13.19 -8.55 12.41
N GLU A 93 -13.03 -9.55 11.56
CA GLU A 93 -11.81 -9.73 10.76
C GLU A 93 -11.63 -8.55 9.79
N PHE A 94 -12.72 -8.06 9.22
CA PHE A 94 -12.68 -6.92 8.31
C PHE A 94 -12.24 -5.64 9.03
N GLU A 95 -12.77 -5.39 10.24
CA GLU A 95 -12.33 -4.25 11.06
C GLU A 95 -10.84 -4.35 11.41
N GLU A 96 -10.37 -5.50 11.84
CA GLU A 96 -8.96 -5.71 12.16
C GLU A 96 -8.08 -5.50 10.95
N TRP A 97 -8.50 -6.02 9.79
CA TRP A 97 -7.79 -5.81 8.53
C TRP A 97 -7.70 -4.32 8.20
N ALA A 98 -8.80 -3.60 8.29
CA ALA A 98 -8.85 -2.17 7.95
C ALA A 98 -7.89 -1.35 8.81
N ILE A 99 -7.88 -1.60 10.11
CA ILE A 99 -7.00 -0.89 11.06
C ILE A 99 -5.53 -1.22 10.76
N ALA A 100 -5.21 -2.48 10.56
CA ALA A 100 -3.84 -2.90 10.23
C ALA A 100 -3.37 -2.32 8.88
N ASP A 101 -4.30 -2.10 7.96
CA ASP A 101 -4.02 -1.52 6.64
C ASP A 101 -3.89 0.01 6.69
N GLY A 102 -4.12 0.62 7.85
CA GLY A 102 -3.92 2.05 8.09
C GLY A 102 -5.19 2.89 8.14
N PHE A 103 -6.35 2.29 7.95
CA PHE A 103 -7.62 3.01 8.03
C PHE A 103 -8.09 3.15 9.47
N HIS A 104 -8.93 4.13 9.71
CA HIS A 104 -9.50 4.36 11.04
C HIS A 104 -10.43 3.22 11.44
N ASP A 105 -11.24 2.73 10.50
CA ASP A 105 -12.20 1.64 10.69
C ASP A 105 -12.54 0.98 9.35
N GLY A 106 -13.39 -0.04 9.38
CA GLY A 106 -13.84 -0.72 8.19
C GLY A 106 -14.65 0.15 7.24
N ASN A 107 -15.41 1.10 7.77
CA ASN A 107 -16.21 2.01 6.94
C ASN A 107 -15.31 2.93 6.10
N GLU A 108 -14.26 3.46 6.69
CA GLU A 108 -13.30 4.29 5.97
C GLU A 108 -12.61 3.50 4.86
N ALA A 109 -12.19 2.27 5.17
CA ALA A 109 -11.58 1.38 4.20
C ALA A 109 -12.54 1.06 3.05
N ASP A 110 -13.78 0.70 3.38
CA ASP A 110 -14.79 0.38 2.36
C ASP A 110 -15.06 1.58 1.46
N GLN A 111 -15.15 2.76 2.00
CA GLN A 111 -15.35 3.98 1.22
C GLN A 111 -14.18 4.22 0.26
N TRP A 112 -12.95 4.11 0.76
CA TRP A 112 -11.76 4.34 -0.07
C TRP A 112 -11.65 3.33 -1.21
N PHE A 113 -11.85 2.04 -0.91
CA PHE A 113 -11.78 0.99 -1.92
C PHE A 113 -12.94 1.06 -2.91
N THR A 114 -14.13 1.43 -2.45
CA THR A 114 -15.28 1.65 -3.34
C THR A 114 -15.01 2.77 -4.34
N GLU A 115 -14.45 3.87 -3.88
CA GLU A 115 -14.10 5.00 -4.75
C GLU A 115 -12.98 4.65 -5.72
N SER A 116 -12.05 3.79 -5.30
CA SER A 116 -10.89 3.41 -6.12
C SER A 116 -11.17 2.29 -7.10
N TYR A 117 -11.98 1.31 -6.74
CA TYR A 117 -12.17 0.07 -7.51
C TYR A 117 -13.63 -0.27 -7.81
N GLY A 118 -14.58 0.50 -7.29
CA GLY A 118 -16.01 0.28 -7.52
C GLY A 118 -16.70 -0.48 -6.39
N ILE A 119 -18.03 -0.55 -6.49
CA ILE A 119 -18.87 -1.09 -5.42
C ILE A 119 -18.64 -2.58 -5.14
N ARG A 120 -18.11 -3.32 -6.13
CA ARG A 120 -17.83 -4.75 -5.99
C ARG A 120 -16.37 -5.06 -5.65
N TRP A 121 -15.66 -4.08 -5.08
CA TRP A 121 -14.23 -4.26 -4.80
C TRP A 121 -13.92 -5.45 -3.89
N LYS A 122 -14.82 -5.83 -2.99
CA LYS A 122 -14.62 -6.97 -2.10
C LYS A 122 -14.54 -8.32 -2.83
N GLN A 123 -14.96 -8.37 -4.08
CA GLN A 123 -14.91 -9.57 -4.93
C GLN A 123 -13.65 -9.61 -5.79
N ILE A 124 -12.89 -8.54 -5.83
CA ILE A 124 -11.66 -8.46 -6.62
C ILE A 124 -10.55 -9.26 -5.94
N PRO A 125 -9.81 -10.12 -6.66
CA PRO A 125 -8.64 -10.78 -6.08
C PRO A 125 -7.65 -9.77 -5.51
N MET A 126 -7.19 -10.01 -4.29
CA MET A 126 -6.30 -9.11 -3.56
C MET A 126 -5.17 -9.87 -2.90
N THR A 127 -4.07 -9.19 -2.64
CA THR A 127 -2.96 -9.70 -1.86
C THR A 127 -2.69 -8.73 -0.71
N VAL A 128 -2.63 -9.24 0.51
CA VAL A 128 -2.25 -8.48 1.69
C VAL A 128 -0.78 -8.76 1.96
N ILE A 129 0.02 -7.70 1.92
CA ILE A 129 1.48 -7.76 2.12
C ILE A 129 1.77 -7.20 3.51
N LYS A 130 2.27 -8.05 4.41
CA LYS A 130 2.68 -7.65 5.75
C LYS A 130 4.20 -7.60 5.82
N TRP A 131 4.74 -6.53 6.41
CA TRP A 131 6.18 -6.34 6.58
C TRP A 131 6.56 -6.33 8.05
N ASP A 132 7.87 -6.52 8.30
CA ASP A 132 8.43 -6.48 9.64
C ASP A 132 8.97 -5.07 9.93
N HIS A 133 8.16 -4.28 10.64
CA HIS A 133 8.52 -2.91 11.00
C HIS A 133 9.80 -2.83 11.85
N SER A 134 10.06 -3.84 12.69
CA SER A 134 11.24 -3.85 13.56
C SER A 134 12.56 -3.85 12.77
N LYS A 135 12.52 -4.26 11.52
CA LYS A 135 13.68 -4.32 10.62
C LYS A 135 13.72 -3.20 9.61
N ARG A 136 13.04 -2.10 9.88
CA ARG A 136 13.00 -0.96 8.97
C ARG A 136 14.37 -0.30 8.85
N ALA A 137 14.83 -0.15 7.61
CA ALA A 137 15.99 0.65 7.28
C ALA A 137 15.52 2.02 6.79
N LEU A 138 15.94 3.07 7.46
CA LEU A 138 15.60 4.44 7.10
C LEU A 138 16.57 4.97 6.05
N LYS A 139 16.04 5.87 5.25
CA LYS A 139 16.85 6.59 4.29
C LYS A 139 17.83 7.52 4.99
#